data_26513c0a94c3fe9781690ff90d0c4044
#
_entry.id   26513c0a94c3fe9781690ff90d0c4044
#
_cell.length_a   1.000
_cell.length_b   1.000
_cell.length_c   1.000
_cell.angle_alpha   90.00
_cell.angle_beta   90.00
_cell.angle_gamma   90.00
#
_symmetry.space_group_name_H-M   'P 1'
#
loop_
_entity.id
_entity.type
_entity.pdbx_description
1 polymer ?
#
loop_
_entity_poly.entity_id
_entity_poly.type
_entity_poly.pdbx_seq_one_letter_code
_entity_poly.pdbx_strand_id
1 'polypeptide(L)'
;MARWESNQATIPDWFWRAVDTEAESRTVEVDECDVAYRYYPSAGKPGLLLIHGMNAHSRWWDFIAPQLLENFAVAAMDLTGMGDSDYRYKYSAATYADEIVAVMKDAGFGADAIVVAHSFGGYMAVKAANLYPDRFRALVLVDSGIRHPDDPIPDRPLMGGMQGKVYPDRDTALMRFRLQPPQPCENEYILQYIARNSLMRVDGGWAWKFDEDLLTTLTEVERQPEDYAALSVPVGVIYGADSELFSRRTLDYMQQLIPQDFPYEEILEAQHHVFL
;
A
#
# COMPACT_ATOMS: atom_id res chain seq x y z
N MET A 1 -29.31 10.38 7.92
CA MET A 1 -29.50 9.07 7.29
C MET A 1 -28.34 8.80 6.36
N ALA A 2 -27.83 7.66 6.44
CA ALA A 2 -26.44 7.35 6.17
C ALA A 2 -26.09 7.46 4.69
N ARG A 3 -25.09 8.28 4.40
CA ARG A 3 -24.33 8.31 3.14
C ARG A 3 -23.76 6.91 2.75
N TRP A 4 -24.02 5.91 3.58
CA TRP A 4 -23.39 4.58 3.55
C TRP A 4 -24.38 3.42 3.41
N GLU A 5 -25.64 3.70 3.16
CA GLU A 5 -26.59 2.68 2.69
C GLU A 5 -26.58 2.66 1.17
N SER A 6 -25.46 2.22 0.60
CA SER A 6 -25.45 1.85 -0.82
C SER A 6 -26.47 0.74 -1.01
N ASN A 7 -27.32 0.90 -1.99
CA ASN A 7 -28.27 -0.11 -2.40
C ASN A 7 -27.46 -1.38 -2.75
N GLN A 8 -27.41 -2.38 -1.87
CA GLN A 8 -26.64 -3.61 -2.06
C GLN A 8 -26.90 -4.29 -3.43
N ALA A 9 -28.07 -4.02 -4.01
CA ALA A 9 -28.45 -4.50 -5.34
C ALA A 9 -27.61 -3.93 -6.49
N THR A 10 -26.80 -2.88 -6.27
CA THR A 10 -25.94 -2.25 -7.29
C THR A 10 -24.47 -2.65 -7.19
N ILE A 11 -24.07 -3.38 -6.13
CA ILE A 11 -22.68 -3.83 -5.98
C ILE A 11 -22.45 -5.01 -6.92
N PRO A 12 -21.42 -4.94 -7.79
CA PRO A 12 -21.16 -6.01 -8.77
C PRO A 12 -20.80 -7.35 -8.09
N ASP A 13 -21.26 -8.45 -8.67
CA ASP A 13 -20.98 -9.81 -8.17
C ASP A 13 -19.48 -10.13 -8.08
N TRP A 14 -18.68 -9.56 -8.97
CA TRP A 14 -17.25 -9.80 -8.94
C TRP A 14 -16.62 -9.28 -7.63
N PHE A 15 -17.10 -8.15 -7.12
CA PHE A 15 -16.61 -7.56 -5.89
C PHE A 15 -16.92 -8.46 -4.69
N TRP A 16 -18.17 -8.94 -4.59
CA TRP A 16 -18.54 -9.87 -3.52
C TRP A 16 -17.72 -11.16 -3.59
N ARG A 17 -17.59 -11.75 -4.77
CA ARG A 17 -16.76 -12.95 -4.94
C ARG A 17 -15.31 -12.71 -4.51
N ALA A 18 -14.77 -11.52 -4.78
CA ALA A 18 -13.40 -11.19 -4.39
C ALA A 18 -13.28 -11.02 -2.86
N VAL A 19 -14.09 -10.16 -2.24
CA VAL A 19 -13.95 -9.87 -0.80
C VAL A 19 -14.40 -11.03 0.11
N ASP A 20 -15.21 -11.95 -0.42
CA ASP A 20 -15.62 -13.19 0.26
C ASP A 20 -14.60 -14.34 0.06
N THR A 21 -13.56 -14.14 -0.79
CA THR A 21 -12.48 -15.11 -0.91
C THR A 21 -11.71 -15.21 0.39
N GLU A 22 -11.63 -16.41 0.94
CA GLU A 22 -10.98 -16.66 2.22
C GLU A 22 -9.47 -16.42 2.12
N ALA A 23 -8.94 -15.61 3.03
CA ALA A 23 -7.53 -15.39 3.24
C ALA A 23 -7.14 -15.83 4.64
N GLU A 24 -6.00 -16.46 4.77
CA GLU A 24 -5.39 -16.75 6.06
C GLU A 24 -4.85 -15.43 6.65
N SER A 25 -5.22 -15.09 7.88
CA SER A 25 -4.57 -14.00 8.63
C SER A 25 -3.33 -14.57 9.32
N ARG A 26 -2.18 -14.00 9.03
CA ARG A 26 -0.88 -14.43 9.57
C ARG A 26 -0.13 -13.26 10.17
N THR A 27 0.84 -13.55 11.03
CA THR A 27 1.80 -12.58 11.56
C THR A 27 3.20 -13.16 11.51
N VAL A 28 4.20 -12.28 11.37
CA VAL A 28 5.62 -12.62 11.52
C VAL A 28 6.27 -11.55 12.39
N GLU A 29 7.08 -11.97 13.36
CA GLU A 29 7.79 -11.06 14.25
C GLU A 29 9.04 -10.49 13.56
N VAL A 30 9.21 -9.17 13.62
CA VAL A 30 10.39 -8.44 13.17
C VAL A 30 10.75 -7.39 14.23
N ASP A 31 11.92 -7.51 14.84
CA ASP A 31 12.40 -6.60 15.89
C ASP A 31 11.34 -6.35 16.98
N GLU A 32 10.87 -7.43 17.60
CA GLU A 32 9.88 -7.43 18.69
C GLU A 32 8.50 -6.86 18.33
N CYS A 33 8.19 -6.70 17.04
CA CYS A 33 6.88 -6.26 16.54
C CYS A 33 6.27 -7.27 15.61
N ASP A 34 4.98 -7.53 15.77
CA ASP A 34 4.19 -8.37 14.89
C ASP A 34 3.83 -7.61 13.61
N VAL A 35 4.24 -8.16 12.48
CA VAL A 35 3.86 -7.71 11.13
C VAL A 35 2.73 -8.59 10.63
N ALA A 36 1.53 -8.03 10.53
CA ALA A 36 0.34 -8.73 10.07
C ALA A 36 0.27 -8.79 8.55
N TYR A 37 -0.25 -9.87 8.01
CA TYR A 37 -0.52 -9.97 6.58
C TYR A 37 -1.63 -10.98 6.29
N ARG A 38 -2.25 -10.80 5.13
CA ARG A 38 -3.27 -11.68 4.58
C ARG A 38 -2.65 -12.55 3.52
N TYR A 39 -2.81 -13.86 3.63
CA TYR A 39 -2.26 -14.83 2.70
C TYR A 39 -3.36 -15.57 1.96
N TYR A 40 -3.27 -15.56 0.64
CA TYR A 40 -4.14 -16.28 -0.28
C TYR A 40 -3.34 -17.40 -0.92
N PRO A 41 -3.46 -18.64 -0.44
CA PRO A 41 -2.66 -19.75 -0.94
C PRO A 41 -3.04 -20.12 -2.39
N SER A 42 -2.02 -20.37 -3.22
CA SER A 42 -2.19 -20.97 -4.54
C SER A 42 -1.01 -21.91 -4.81
N ALA A 43 -1.26 -23.20 -4.68
CA ALA A 43 -0.21 -24.22 -4.70
C ALA A 43 0.60 -24.23 -6.01
N GLY A 44 1.93 -24.24 -5.88
CA GLY A 44 2.85 -24.33 -7.02
C GLY A 44 2.95 -23.05 -7.86
N LYS A 45 2.39 -21.94 -7.39
CA LYS A 45 2.48 -20.65 -8.06
C LYS A 45 3.59 -19.78 -7.46
N PRO A 46 4.21 -18.89 -8.24
CA PRO A 46 5.16 -17.92 -7.73
C PRO A 46 4.47 -16.95 -6.74
N GLY A 47 5.24 -16.38 -5.82
CA GLY A 47 4.76 -15.42 -4.84
C GLY A 47 4.50 -14.04 -5.44
N LEU A 48 3.44 -13.38 -4.97
CA LEU A 48 3.16 -11.98 -5.23
C LEU A 48 2.87 -11.28 -3.90
N LEU A 49 3.70 -10.32 -3.52
CA LEU A 49 3.48 -9.49 -2.33
C LEU A 49 2.88 -8.15 -2.73
N LEU A 50 1.76 -7.80 -2.11
CA LEU A 50 1.08 -6.52 -2.26
C LEU A 50 1.35 -5.63 -1.04
N ILE A 51 1.82 -4.40 -1.27
CA ILE A 51 2.16 -3.44 -0.22
C ILE A 51 1.35 -2.16 -0.41
N HIS A 52 0.66 -1.74 0.63
CA HIS A 52 -0.20 -0.56 0.63
C HIS A 52 0.55 0.76 0.75
N GLY A 53 -0.13 1.87 0.53
CA GLY A 53 0.37 3.23 0.75
C GLY A 53 0.24 3.69 2.21
N MET A 54 0.63 4.94 2.49
CA MET A 54 0.53 5.54 3.82
C MET A 54 -0.92 5.55 4.33
N ASN A 55 -1.10 5.27 5.62
CA ASN A 55 -2.39 5.23 6.31
C ASN A 55 -3.42 4.26 5.70
N ALA A 56 -2.95 3.33 4.87
CA ALA A 56 -3.74 2.24 4.32
C ALA A 56 -3.44 0.92 5.05
N HIS A 57 -3.89 -0.19 4.52
CA HIS A 57 -3.69 -1.52 5.10
C HIS A 57 -3.94 -2.62 4.06
N SER A 58 -3.59 -3.86 4.37
CA SER A 58 -3.69 -5.04 3.50
C SER A 58 -5.07 -5.23 2.86
N ARG A 59 -6.15 -4.87 3.56
CA ARG A 59 -7.51 -5.05 3.04
C ARG A 59 -7.90 -4.09 1.91
N TRP A 60 -7.03 -3.15 1.55
CA TRP A 60 -7.17 -2.39 0.31
C TRP A 60 -6.95 -3.28 -0.93
N TRP A 61 -6.37 -4.45 -0.72
CA TRP A 61 -6.09 -5.43 -1.76
C TRP A 61 -7.11 -6.58 -1.81
N ASP A 62 -8.07 -6.67 -0.87
CA ASP A 62 -9.01 -7.81 -0.77
C ASP A 62 -9.90 -8.00 -2.02
N PHE A 63 -10.17 -6.93 -2.76
CA PHE A 63 -10.92 -7.01 -4.01
C PHE A 63 -10.04 -7.18 -5.26
N ILE A 64 -8.70 -7.15 -5.10
CA ILE A 64 -7.71 -7.32 -6.17
C ILE A 64 -7.00 -8.67 -6.04
N ALA A 65 -6.49 -8.99 -4.87
CA ALA A 65 -5.69 -10.18 -4.63
C ALA A 65 -6.32 -11.49 -5.15
N PRO A 66 -7.63 -11.76 -4.95
CA PRO A 66 -8.26 -12.96 -5.46
C PRO A 66 -8.27 -13.08 -6.98
N GLN A 67 -8.22 -11.96 -7.71
CA GLN A 67 -8.19 -11.97 -9.17
C GLN A 67 -6.84 -12.41 -9.74
N LEU A 68 -5.80 -12.47 -8.90
CA LEU A 68 -4.43 -12.83 -9.28
C LEU A 68 -4.09 -14.29 -8.96
N LEU A 69 -4.98 -15.02 -8.28
CA LEU A 69 -4.73 -16.39 -7.79
C LEU A 69 -4.59 -17.44 -8.89
N GLU A 70 -5.05 -17.14 -10.09
CA GLU A 70 -4.81 -18.03 -11.25
C GLU A 70 -3.30 -18.15 -11.53
N ASN A 71 -2.53 -17.09 -11.29
CA ASN A 71 -1.12 -17.02 -11.65
C ASN A 71 -0.17 -16.96 -10.47
N PHE A 72 -0.63 -16.56 -9.26
CA PHE A 72 0.21 -16.29 -8.10
C PHE A 72 -0.37 -16.88 -6.81
N ALA A 73 0.50 -17.20 -5.86
CA ALA A 73 0.16 -17.19 -4.44
C ALA A 73 0.35 -15.76 -3.94
N VAL A 74 -0.68 -15.17 -3.30
CA VAL A 74 -0.68 -13.74 -3.00
C VAL A 74 -0.60 -13.51 -1.50
N ALA A 75 0.25 -12.58 -1.08
CA ALA A 75 0.24 -12.01 0.27
C ALA A 75 -0.02 -10.49 0.17
N ALA A 76 -0.76 -9.94 1.12
CA ALA A 76 -0.96 -8.51 1.27
C ALA A 76 -0.61 -8.14 2.71
N MET A 77 0.46 -7.35 2.92
CA MET A 77 0.97 -7.03 4.25
C MET A 77 0.46 -5.69 4.77
N ASP A 78 0.45 -5.58 6.09
CA ASP A 78 0.33 -4.32 6.82
C ASP A 78 1.73 -3.90 7.27
N LEU A 79 2.23 -2.76 6.80
CA LEU A 79 3.48 -2.18 7.30
C LEU A 79 3.28 -1.78 8.78
N THR A 80 4.28 -1.98 9.66
CA THR A 80 4.16 -1.55 11.06
C THR A 80 3.76 -0.08 11.19
N GLY A 81 2.94 0.21 12.21
CA GLY A 81 2.28 1.51 12.38
C GLY A 81 1.01 1.67 11.54
N MET A 82 0.58 0.64 10.79
CA MET A 82 -0.61 0.67 9.95
C MET A 82 -1.31 -0.70 9.94
N GLY A 83 -2.63 -0.69 9.72
CA GLY A 83 -3.44 -1.91 9.65
C GLY A 83 -3.52 -2.65 10.98
N ASP A 84 -3.31 -3.95 10.93
CA ASP A 84 -3.34 -4.84 12.09
C ASP A 84 -1.92 -5.20 12.60
N SER A 85 -0.87 -4.55 12.04
CA SER A 85 0.51 -4.66 12.53
C SER A 85 0.74 -3.80 13.77
N ASP A 86 1.75 -4.18 14.56
CA ASP A 86 2.16 -3.43 15.74
C ASP A 86 2.66 -2.01 15.43
N TYR A 87 2.72 -1.16 16.45
CA TYR A 87 3.30 0.18 16.38
C TYR A 87 4.70 0.17 16.94
N ARG A 88 5.57 1.01 16.39
CA ARG A 88 6.98 1.16 16.81
C ARG A 88 7.24 2.52 17.43
N TYR A 89 8.20 2.60 18.32
CA TYR A 89 8.70 3.90 18.83
C TYR A 89 9.42 4.71 17.75
N LYS A 90 9.98 4.01 16.74
CA LYS A 90 10.72 4.63 15.65
C LYS A 90 10.60 3.76 14.40
N TYR A 91 10.35 4.39 13.28
CA TYR A 91 10.26 3.76 11.98
C TYR A 91 11.46 4.12 11.12
N SER A 92 11.88 3.22 10.24
CA SER A 92 12.91 3.48 9.25
C SER A 92 12.65 2.71 7.95
N ALA A 93 13.19 3.21 6.86
CA ALA A 93 13.09 2.49 5.59
C ALA A 93 13.80 1.13 5.63
N ALA A 94 14.88 1.00 6.41
CA ALA A 94 15.57 -0.27 6.63
C ALA A 94 14.69 -1.28 7.37
N THR A 95 14.03 -0.86 8.45
CA THR A 95 13.10 -1.72 9.22
C THR A 95 11.95 -2.21 8.32
N TYR A 96 11.36 -1.32 7.52
CA TYR A 96 10.32 -1.74 6.57
C TYR A 96 10.85 -2.70 5.50
N ALA A 97 12.10 -2.56 5.07
CA ALA A 97 12.72 -3.52 4.16
C ALA A 97 12.84 -4.92 4.80
N ASP A 98 13.22 -4.98 6.08
CA ASP A 98 13.29 -6.22 6.85
C ASP A 98 11.89 -6.85 7.01
N GLU A 99 10.87 -6.06 7.29
CA GLU A 99 9.46 -6.52 7.35
C GLU A 99 8.99 -7.13 6.02
N ILE A 100 9.27 -6.47 4.90
CA ILE A 100 8.92 -6.97 3.56
C ILE A 100 9.53 -8.35 3.31
N VAL A 101 10.83 -8.49 3.58
CA VAL A 101 11.53 -9.76 3.36
C VAL A 101 11.08 -10.84 4.36
N ALA A 102 10.78 -10.48 5.61
CA ALA A 102 10.27 -11.40 6.61
C ALA A 102 8.91 -11.98 6.20
N VAL A 103 7.97 -11.12 5.74
CA VAL A 103 6.67 -11.57 5.23
C VAL A 103 6.83 -12.47 4.00
N MET A 104 7.70 -12.10 3.03
CA MET A 104 7.97 -12.96 1.88
C MET A 104 8.47 -14.35 2.29
N LYS A 105 9.36 -14.39 3.27
CA LYS A 105 9.93 -15.64 3.78
C LYS A 105 8.88 -16.50 4.51
N ASP A 106 8.06 -15.88 5.38
CA ASP A 106 7.02 -16.58 6.15
C ASP A 106 5.89 -17.07 5.24
N ALA A 107 5.55 -16.33 4.19
CA ALA A 107 4.61 -16.74 3.14
C ALA A 107 5.17 -17.87 2.23
N GLY A 108 6.43 -18.25 2.40
CA GLY A 108 7.09 -19.27 1.59
C GLY A 108 7.46 -18.80 0.17
N PHE A 109 7.57 -17.49 -0.05
CA PHE A 109 7.92 -16.93 -1.36
C PHE A 109 9.43 -17.06 -1.62
N GLY A 110 9.75 -17.58 -2.80
CA GLY A 110 11.13 -17.73 -3.28
C GLY A 110 11.67 -16.45 -3.96
N ALA A 111 12.86 -16.56 -4.55
CA ALA A 111 13.50 -15.50 -5.33
C ALA A 111 12.75 -15.16 -6.64
N ASP A 112 11.74 -15.93 -7.00
CA ASP A 112 10.83 -15.71 -8.13
C ASP A 112 9.63 -14.84 -7.79
N ALA A 113 9.55 -14.33 -6.56
CA ALA A 113 8.45 -13.48 -6.11
C ALA A 113 8.51 -12.08 -6.73
N ILE A 114 7.32 -11.56 -7.05
CA ILE A 114 7.11 -10.19 -7.49
C ILE A 114 6.54 -9.38 -6.33
N VAL A 115 7.02 -8.15 -6.17
CA VAL A 115 6.46 -7.19 -5.20
C VAL A 115 5.74 -6.08 -5.95
N VAL A 116 4.49 -5.84 -5.61
CA VAL A 116 3.65 -4.75 -6.12
C VAL A 116 3.37 -3.79 -4.98
N ALA A 117 3.82 -2.56 -5.09
CA ALA A 117 3.81 -1.64 -3.97
C ALA A 117 3.29 -0.25 -4.35
N HIS A 118 2.28 0.22 -3.61
CA HIS A 118 1.63 1.50 -3.83
C HIS A 118 2.24 2.61 -3.01
N SER A 119 2.47 3.78 -3.64
CA SER A 119 2.77 5.05 -2.96
C SER A 119 3.94 4.95 -1.97
N PHE A 120 3.69 5.15 -0.67
CA PHE A 120 4.67 5.01 0.41
C PHE A 120 5.29 3.62 0.45
N GLY A 121 4.47 2.58 0.33
CA GLY A 121 4.94 1.19 0.29
C GLY A 121 5.91 0.95 -0.88
N GLY A 122 5.72 1.65 -2.01
CA GLY A 122 6.62 1.57 -3.16
C GLY A 122 8.04 2.06 -2.83
N TYR A 123 8.16 3.15 -2.08
CA TYR A 123 9.48 3.60 -1.64
C TYR A 123 10.14 2.62 -0.66
N MET A 124 9.38 2.05 0.27
CA MET A 124 9.89 1.01 1.17
C MET A 124 10.34 -0.23 0.38
N ALA A 125 9.60 -0.60 -0.67
CA ALA A 125 9.96 -1.70 -1.54
C ALA A 125 11.22 -1.42 -2.39
N VAL A 126 11.47 -0.17 -2.80
CA VAL A 126 12.74 0.25 -3.43
C VAL A 126 13.91 0.02 -2.48
N LYS A 127 13.77 0.41 -1.21
CA LYS A 127 14.80 0.17 -0.18
C LYS A 127 15.03 -1.33 0.04
N ALA A 128 13.96 -2.12 0.13
CA ALA A 128 14.05 -3.57 0.27
C ALA A 128 14.75 -4.22 -0.93
N ALA A 129 14.43 -3.81 -2.15
CA ALA A 129 15.04 -4.32 -3.37
C ALA A 129 16.54 -3.99 -3.45
N ASN A 130 16.98 -2.83 -2.93
CA ASN A 130 18.40 -2.47 -2.85
C ASN A 130 19.15 -3.25 -1.77
N LEU A 131 18.54 -3.48 -0.61
CA LEU A 131 19.16 -4.21 0.49
C LEU A 131 19.17 -5.73 0.26
N TYR A 132 18.16 -6.25 -0.42
CA TYR A 132 17.93 -7.69 -0.61
C TYR A 132 17.63 -8.06 -2.07
N PRO A 133 18.46 -7.67 -3.05
CA PRO A 133 18.11 -7.82 -4.47
C PRO A 133 17.82 -9.27 -4.89
N ASP A 134 18.47 -10.24 -4.27
CA ASP A 134 18.28 -11.68 -4.56
C ASP A 134 16.93 -12.23 -4.11
N ARG A 135 16.11 -11.43 -3.41
CA ARG A 135 14.78 -11.82 -2.96
C ARG A 135 13.66 -11.46 -3.93
N PHE A 136 13.97 -10.66 -4.94
CA PHE A 136 12.98 -10.10 -5.85
C PHE A 136 13.22 -10.58 -7.28
N ARG A 137 12.19 -11.15 -7.90
CA ARG A 137 12.17 -11.34 -9.35
C ARG A 137 11.93 -10.01 -10.07
N ALA A 138 11.02 -9.18 -9.52
CA ALA A 138 10.68 -7.87 -10.05
C ALA A 138 9.97 -7.01 -8.99
N LEU A 139 10.00 -5.70 -9.18
CA LEU A 139 9.30 -4.69 -8.40
C LEU A 139 8.35 -3.91 -9.31
N VAL A 140 7.07 -3.85 -8.96
CA VAL A 140 6.07 -3.02 -9.64
C VAL A 140 5.68 -1.86 -8.71
N LEU A 141 5.99 -0.65 -9.15
CA LEU A 141 5.67 0.59 -8.44
C LEU A 141 4.32 1.13 -8.92
N VAL A 142 3.36 1.22 -8.01
CA VAL A 142 2.01 1.70 -8.31
C VAL A 142 1.86 3.11 -7.76
N ASP A 143 1.77 4.08 -8.64
CA ASP A 143 1.72 5.52 -8.33
C ASP A 143 2.74 5.92 -7.24
N SER A 144 3.96 5.40 -7.40
CA SER A 144 5.10 5.60 -6.50
C SER A 144 6.36 5.91 -7.29
N GLY A 145 6.84 7.11 -7.16
CA GLY A 145 8.01 7.58 -7.88
C GLY A 145 8.81 8.60 -7.07
N ILE A 146 9.84 9.13 -7.66
CA ILE A 146 10.63 10.22 -7.10
C ILE A 146 10.34 11.50 -7.88
N ARG A 147 10.00 12.55 -7.14
CA ARG A 147 9.73 13.87 -7.73
C ARG A 147 11.02 14.46 -8.31
N HIS A 148 10.89 15.11 -9.47
CA HIS A 148 12.01 15.86 -10.06
C HIS A 148 12.46 16.99 -9.10
N PRO A 149 13.77 17.23 -8.92
CA PRO A 149 14.27 18.25 -7.99
C PRO A 149 13.75 19.67 -8.25
N ASP A 150 13.47 20.02 -9.51
CA ASP A 150 12.95 21.34 -9.90
C ASP A 150 11.43 21.46 -9.72
N ASP A 151 10.72 20.40 -9.31
CA ASP A 151 9.29 20.51 -9.08
C ASP A 151 9.03 21.25 -7.77
N PRO A 152 8.01 22.14 -7.74
CA PRO A 152 7.68 22.87 -6.53
C PRO A 152 7.33 21.91 -5.40
N ILE A 153 7.81 22.21 -4.20
CA ILE A 153 7.40 21.49 -2.99
C ILE A 153 5.93 21.85 -2.74
N PRO A 154 5.01 20.88 -2.60
CA PRO A 154 3.63 21.20 -2.30
C PRO A 154 3.51 22.03 -1.01
N ASP A 155 2.77 23.14 -1.08
CA ASP A 155 2.52 24.02 0.08
C ASP A 155 1.70 23.37 1.20
N ARG A 156 1.11 22.20 0.95
CA ARG A 156 0.33 21.46 1.93
C ARG A 156 0.99 20.13 2.22
N PRO A 157 1.06 19.71 3.50
CA PRO A 157 1.39 18.34 3.79
C PRO A 157 0.35 17.46 3.08
N LEU A 158 0.81 16.59 2.18
CA LEU A 158 -0.03 15.66 1.41
C LEU A 158 -0.79 14.71 2.35
N MET A 159 -0.34 14.62 3.58
CA MET A 159 -0.93 13.83 4.64
C MET A 159 -0.92 14.67 5.92
N GLY A 160 -2.08 14.92 6.47
CA GLY A 160 -2.21 15.68 7.70
C GLY A 160 -3.64 15.78 8.19
N GLY A 161 -3.83 15.78 9.48
CA GLY A 161 -5.04 16.25 10.14
C GLY A 161 -6.02 15.23 10.66
N MET A 162 -5.68 13.94 10.74
CA MET A 162 -6.49 12.96 11.48
C MET A 162 -5.80 12.51 12.77
N GLN A 163 -5.21 13.47 13.49
CA GLN A 163 -4.51 13.18 14.74
C GLN A 163 -5.48 12.70 15.82
N GLY A 164 -5.13 11.58 16.47
CA GLY A 164 -5.57 11.14 17.79
C GLY A 164 -7.08 11.14 18.07
N LYS A 165 -7.92 11.07 17.04
CA LYS A 165 -9.36 11.15 17.26
C LYS A 165 -9.94 9.80 17.60
N VAL A 166 -10.35 9.66 18.84
CA VAL A 166 -11.28 8.61 19.25
C VAL A 166 -12.71 9.08 18.96
N TYR A 167 -13.43 8.30 18.17
CA TYR A 167 -14.83 8.56 17.83
C TYR A 167 -15.74 7.76 18.76
N PRO A 168 -16.86 8.35 19.26
CA PRO A 168 -17.72 7.68 20.22
C PRO A 168 -18.35 6.40 19.67
N ASP A 169 -18.60 6.36 18.36
CA ASP A 169 -19.20 5.23 17.67
C ASP A 169 -18.62 5.06 16.27
N ARG A 170 -18.85 3.87 15.69
CA ARG A 170 -18.33 3.49 14.38
C ARG A 170 -18.88 4.34 13.25
N ASP A 171 -20.17 4.69 13.29
CA ASP A 171 -20.82 5.43 12.22
C ASP A 171 -20.28 6.86 12.15
N THR A 172 -20.04 7.47 13.31
CA THR A 172 -19.40 8.79 13.39
C THR A 172 -18.01 8.75 12.79
N ALA A 173 -17.21 7.71 13.06
CA ALA A 173 -15.90 7.53 12.46
C ALA A 173 -16.01 7.37 10.93
N LEU A 174 -16.87 6.48 10.45
CA LEU A 174 -17.06 6.21 9.02
C LEU A 174 -17.44 7.47 8.23
N MET A 175 -18.26 8.36 8.78
CA MET A 175 -18.61 9.64 8.15
C MET A 175 -17.40 10.56 7.95
N ARG A 176 -16.30 10.31 8.63
CA ARG A 176 -15.05 11.08 8.56
C ARG A 176 -13.99 10.47 7.64
N PHE A 177 -14.22 9.26 7.13
CA PHE A 177 -13.30 8.66 6.18
C PHE A 177 -13.10 9.55 4.94
N ARG A 178 -11.85 9.73 4.57
CA ARG A 178 -11.45 10.45 3.36
C ARG A 178 -10.21 9.79 2.80
N LEU A 179 -10.15 9.66 1.48
CA LEU A 179 -8.91 9.28 0.79
C LEU A 179 -7.85 10.37 0.97
N GLN A 180 -6.60 9.97 1.03
CA GLN A 180 -5.44 10.85 1.11
C GLN A 180 -4.38 10.41 0.08
N PRO A 181 -4.12 11.23 -0.97
CA PRO A 181 -4.80 12.47 -1.29
C PRO A 181 -6.29 12.29 -1.59
N PRO A 182 -7.10 13.37 -1.45
CA PRO A 182 -8.51 13.31 -1.81
C PRO A 182 -8.68 13.05 -3.30
N GLN A 183 -9.53 12.08 -3.63
CA GLN A 183 -9.93 11.83 -5.03
C GLN A 183 -11.38 11.38 -5.09
N PRO A 184 -12.09 11.62 -6.22
CA PRO A 184 -13.39 11.02 -6.44
C PRO A 184 -13.26 9.49 -6.57
N CYS A 185 -14.29 8.79 -6.18
CA CYS A 185 -14.44 7.36 -6.43
C CYS A 185 -15.92 7.08 -6.66
N GLU A 186 -16.26 6.66 -7.87
CA GLU A 186 -17.65 6.32 -8.23
C GLU A 186 -18.09 5.00 -7.59
N ASN A 187 -17.13 4.14 -7.26
CA ASN A 187 -17.35 2.85 -6.64
C ASN A 187 -17.49 2.99 -5.11
N GLU A 188 -18.54 3.67 -4.65
CA GLU A 188 -18.78 3.90 -3.21
C GLU A 188 -18.71 2.63 -2.36
N TYR A 189 -19.06 1.47 -2.90
CA TYR A 189 -18.98 0.19 -2.20
C TYR A 189 -17.53 -0.20 -1.84
N ILE A 190 -16.55 0.14 -2.71
CA ILE A 190 -15.13 -0.06 -2.41
C ILE A 190 -14.70 0.85 -1.27
N LEU A 191 -15.06 2.15 -1.33
CA LEU A 191 -14.74 3.09 -0.25
C LEU A 191 -15.34 2.66 1.08
N GLN A 192 -16.58 2.17 1.07
CA GLN A 192 -17.25 1.65 2.26
C GLN A 192 -16.52 0.44 2.83
N TYR A 193 -16.11 -0.47 1.97
CA TYR A 193 -15.35 -1.66 2.37
C TYR A 193 -14.03 -1.25 3.05
N ILE A 194 -13.24 -0.40 2.40
CA ILE A 194 -11.99 0.12 2.93
C ILE A 194 -12.22 0.82 4.27
N ALA A 195 -13.13 1.79 4.33
CA ALA A 195 -13.40 2.57 5.53
C ALA A 195 -13.79 1.69 6.73
N ARG A 196 -14.63 0.68 6.51
CA ARG A 196 -15.06 -0.25 7.57
C ARG A 196 -13.91 -1.09 8.12
N ASN A 197 -12.95 -1.43 7.28
CA ASN A 197 -11.78 -2.22 7.65
C ASN A 197 -10.61 -1.36 8.17
N SER A 198 -10.68 -0.03 8.03
CA SER A 198 -9.70 0.93 8.53
C SER A 198 -9.90 1.32 9.99
N LEU A 199 -10.94 0.79 10.67
CA LEU A 199 -11.27 1.14 12.04
C LEU A 199 -10.96 0.02 13.02
N MET A 200 -10.42 0.39 14.18
CA MET A 200 -10.23 -0.51 15.32
C MET A 200 -10.97 0.02 16.55
N ARG A 201 -11.33 -0.92 17.45
CA ARG A 201 -11.88 -0.59 18.76
C ARG A 201 -10.75 -0.19 19.69
N VAL A 202 -10.93 0.93 20.39
CA VAL A 202 -9.99 1.44 21.41
C VAL A 202 -10.76 1.82 22.66
N ASP A 203 -10.05 2.11 23.73
CA ASP A 203 -10.67 2.66 24.95
C ASP A 203 -11.38 3.97 24.62
N GLY A 204 -12.65 4.04 24.99
CA GLY A 204 -13.50 5.21 24.72
C GLY A 204 -14.17 5.26 23.36
N GLY A 205 -13.90 4.30 22.44
CA GLY A 205 -14.60 4.30 21.15
C GLY A 205 -13.89 3.61 19.99
N TRP A 206 -13.74 4.34 18.89
CA TRP A 206 -13.17 3.86 17.63
C TRP A 206 -12.08 4.79 17.14
N ALA A 207 -10.97 4.24 16.62
CA ALA A 207 -9.87 4.96 16.00
C ALA A 207 -9.54 4.37 14.63
N TRP A 208 -8.79 5.14 13.85
CA TRP A 208 -8.21 4.63 12.59
C TRP A 208 -7.02 3.72 12.89
N LYS A 209 -6.81 2.72 12.05
CA LYS A 209 -5.71 1.75 12.16
C LYS A 209 -4.41 2.31 11.59
N PHE A 210 -3.89 3.40 12.17
CA PHE A 210 -2.55 3.90 11.87
C PHE A 210 -2.00 4.68 13.06
N ASP A 211 -0.69 4.63 13.20
CA ASP A 211 0.05 5.39 14.18
C ASP A 211 0.21 6.84 13.71
N GLU A 212 -0.36 7.78 14.45
CA GLU A 212 -0.29 9.20 14.15
C GLU A 212 1.10 9.80 14.32
N ASP A 213 1.95 9.16 15.14
CA ASP A 213 3.34 9.56 15.36
C ASP A 213 4.30 8.98 14.31
N LEU A 214 3.83 8.11 13.41
CA LEU A 214 4.65 7.46 12.40
C LEU A 214 5.50 8.47 11.61
N LEU A 215 4.90 9.51 11.06
CA LEU A 215 5.63 10.49 10.24
C LEU A 215 6.62 11.32 11.04
N THR A 216 6.38 11.53 12.33
CA THR A 216 7.28 12.30 13.20
C THR A 216 8.47 11.49 13.71
N THR A 217 8.31 10.16 13.73
CA THR A 217 9.32 9.21 14.22
C THR A 217 10.02 8.43 13.10
N LEU A 218 9.55 8.60 11.86
CA LEU A 218 10.12 7.96 10.68
C LEU A 218 11.44 8.63 10.28
N THR A 219 12.49 7.84 10.12
CA THR A 219 13.80 8.27 9.64
C THR A 219 14.06 7.75 8.23
N GLU A 220 14.95 8.43 7.49
CA GLU A 220 15.31 8.07 6.11
C GLU A 220 14.12 8.14 5.14
N VAL A 221 13.26 9.15 5.34
CA VAL A 221 12.00 9.34 4.59
C VAL A 221 12.22 9.92 3.20
N GLU A 222 13.31 10.66 3.02
CA GLU A 222 13.55 11.35 1.76
C GLU A 222 13.94 10.33 0.68
N ARG A 223 13.15 10.31 -0.38
CA ARG A 223 13.46 9.53 -1.58
C ARG A 223 14.70 10.11 -2.23
N GLN A 224 15.78 9.34 -2.25
CA GLN A 224 17.04 9.76 -2.84
C GLN A 224 17.15 9.25 -4.27
N PRO A 225 17.65 10.06 -5.21
CA PRO A 225 17.91 9.61 -6.58
C PRO A 225 18.81 8.37 -6.63
N GLU A 226 19.75 8.27 -5.69
CA GLU A 226 20.69 7.16 -5.57
C GLU A 226 19.98 5.83 -5.29
N ASP A 227 18.85 5.83 -4.58
CA ASP A 227 18.05 4.63 -4.33
C ASP A 227 17.48 4.04 -5.63
N TYR A 228 17.04 4.90 -6.54
CA TYR A 228 16.54 4.48 -7.85
C TYR A 228 17.64 4.09 -8.81
N ALA A 229 18.77 4.81 -8.75
CA ALA A 229 19.97 4.50 -9.56
C ALA A 229 20.64 3.18 -9.15
N ALA A 230 20.46 2.74 -7.90
CA ALA A 230 21.00 1.48 -7.38
C ALA A 230 20.13 0.26 -7.69
N LEU A 231 18.92 0.43 -8.22
CA LEU A 231 18.03 -0.69 -8.51
C LEU A 231 18.63 -1.64 -9.55
N SER A 232 18.87 -2.87 -9.13
CA SER A 232 19.36 -3.96 -9.97
C SER A 232 18.28 -4.99 -10.35
N VAL A 233 17.12 -4.95 -9.67
CA VAL A 233 15.99 -5.81 -9.98
C VAL A 233 15.13 -5.22 -11.10
N PRO A 234 14.49 -6.04 -11.95
CA PRO A 234 13.53 -5.55 -12.95
C PRO A 234 12.43 -4.70 -12.32
N VAL A 235 12.14 -3.56 -12.92
CA VAL A 235 11.10 -2.62 -12.45
C VAL A 235 9.98 -2.53 -13.47
N GLY A 236 8.74 -2.34 -13.00
CA GLY A 236 7.59 -1.89 -13.78
C GLY A 236 6.92 -0.73 -13.05
N VAL A 237 6.23 0.15 -13.77
CA VAL A 237 5.53 1.30 -13.20
C VAL A 237 4.09 1.34 -13.71
N ILE A 238 3.15 1.54 -12.78
CA ILE A 238 1.73 1.80 -13.09
C ILE A 238 1.38 3.11 -12.41
N TYR A 239 0.75 4.06 -13.11
CA TYR A 239 0.37 5.32 -12.50
C TYR A 239 -0.92 5.88 -13.09
N GLY A 240 -1.61 6.75 -12.32
CA GLY A 240 -2.81 7.43 -12.77
C GLY A 240 -2.48 8.65 -13.61
N ALA A 241 -3.12 8.81 -14.77
CA ALA A 241 -2.91 9.94 -15.67
C ALA A 241 -3.25 11.29 -14.99
N ASP A 242 -4.21 11.27 -14.06
CA ASP A 242 -4.68 12.46 -13.32
C ASP A 242 -4.13 12.48 -11.87
N SER A 243 -3.05 11.73 -11.57
CA SER A 243 -2.45 11.73 -10.25
C SER A 243 -1.76 13.05 -9.93
N GLU A 244 -2.03 13.60 -8.73
CA GLU A 244 -1.32 14.79 -8.22
C GLU A 244 0.08 14.45 -7.68
N LEU A 245 0.37 13.15 -7.40
CA LEU A 245 1.61 12.69 -6.79
C LEU A 245 2.59 12.07 -7.78
N PHE A 246 2.10 11.68 -8.95
CA PHE A 246 2.90 11.09 -10.01
C PHE A 246 2.52 11.72 -11.35
N SER A 247 3.48 12.17 -12.10
CA SER A 247 3.27 12.81 -13.41
C SER A 247 4.15 12.19 -14.48
N ARG A 248 3.90 12.51 -15.74
CA ARG A 248 4.79 12.14 -16.83
C ARG A 248 6.24 12.59 -16.57
N ARG A 249 6.43 13.76 -15.98
CA ARG A 249 7.76 14.26 -15.61
C ARG A 249 8.42 13.40 -14.53
N THR A 250 7.63 12.89 -13.58
CA THR A 250 8.11 11.91 -12.58
C THR A 250 8.62 10.64 -13.28
N LEU A 251 7.84 10.10 -14.22
CA LEU A 251 8.23 8.94 -15.01
C LEU A 251 9.51 9.18 -15.80
N ASP A 252 9.58 10.30 -16.54
CA ASP A 252 10.74 10.66 -17.35
C ASP A 252 12.01 10.80 -16.48
N TYR A 253 11.87 11.31 -15.26
CA TYR A 253 12.98 11.39 -14.30
C TYR A 253 13.39 10.02 -13.79
N MET A 254 12.45 9.14 -13.47
CA MET A 254 12.75 7.76 -13.08
C MET A 254 13.45 6.99 -14.21
N GLN A 255 13.08 7.22 -15.48
CA GLN A 255 13.74 6.63 -16.65
C GLN A 255 15.20 7.11 -16.81
N GLN A 256 15.54 8.30 -16.31
CA GLN A 256 16.91 8.79 -16.28
C GLN A 256 17.73 8.19 -15.13
N LEU A 257 17.11 7.87 -14.03
CA LEU A 257 17.77 7.36 -12.82
C LEU A 257 17.96 5.85 -12.85
N ILE A 258 16.90 5.10 -13.18
CA ILE A 258 16.93 3.63 -13.14
C ILE A 258 17.78 3.12 -14.32
N PRO A 259 18.83 2.29 -14.06
CA PRO A 259 19.83 1.96 -15.06
C PRO A 259 19.37 1.01 -16.17
N GLN A 260 18.11 0.59 -16.14
CA GLN A 260 17.51 -0.35 -17.09
C GLN A 260 16.20 0.22 -17.65
N ASP A 261 15.89 -0.11 -18.90
CA ASP A 261 14.57 0.18 -19.45
C ASP A 261 13.53 -0.63 -18.69
N PHE A 262 12.38 -0.02 -18.45
CA PHE A 262 11.27 -0.67 -17.76
C PHE A 262 9.91 -0.38 -18.42
N PRO A 263 8.99 -1.36 -18.40
CA PRO A 263 7.62 -1.14 -18.85
C PRO A 263 6.87 -0.23 -17.89
N TYR A 264 5.95 0.56 -18.42
CA TYR A 264 5.03 1.35 -17.63
C TYR A 264 3.62 1.34 -18.25
N GLU A 265 2.63 1.57 -17.40
CA GLU A 265 1.23 1.71 -17.79
C GLU A 265 0.64 2.97 -17.18
N GLU A 266 0.08 3.82 -18.02
CA GLU A 266 -0.66 5.01 -17.63
C GLU A 266 -2.16 4.69 -17.63
N ILE A 267 -2.79 4.74 -16.45
CA ILE A 267 -4.22 4.46 -16.32
C ILE A 267 -4.98 5.77 -16.53
N LEU A 268 -5.70 5.86 -17.64
CA LEU A 268 -6.51 7.04 -17.98
C LEU A 268 -7.63 7.24 -16.96
N GLU A 269 -7.96 8.51 -16.68
CA GLU A 269 -9.01 8.91 -15.74
C GLU A 269 -8.77 8.43 -14.29
N ALA A 270 -7.60 7.87 -13.99
CA ALA A 270 -7.22 7.43 -12.66
C ALA A 270 -6.34 8.47 -11.96
N GLN A 271 -6.53 8.61 -10.67
CA GLN A 271 -5.70 9.42 -9.79
C GLN A 271 -4.77 8.54 -8.95
N HIS A 272 -4.27 9.06 -7.81
CA HIS A 272 -3.27 8.40 -6.98
C HIS A 272 -3.62 6.96 -6.56
N HIS A 273 -4.88 6.73 -6.17
CA HIS A 273 -5.36 5.38 -5.85
C HIS A 273 -5.91 4.74 -7.14
N VAL A 274 -5.02 4.33 -8.03
CA VAL A 274 -5.33 3.86 -9.41
C VAL A 274 -6.27 2.65 -9.49
N PHE A 275 -6.50 1.99 -8.39
CA PHE A 275 -7.32 0.78 -8.27
C PHE A 275 -8.73 1.02 -7.70
N LEU A 276 -9.16 2.29 -7.54
CA LEU A 276 -10.48 2.66 -6.99
C LEU A 276 -11.51 3.01 -8.05
#